data_c688c1817241faad77a090d58357f68d
#
_entry.id   c688c1817241faad77a090d58357f68d
#
_cell.length_a   1.000
_cell.length_b   1.000
_cell.length_c   1.000
_cell.angle_alpha   90.00
_cell.angle_beta   90.00
_cell.angle_gamma   90.00
#
_symmetry.space_group_name_H-M   'P 1'
#
loop_
_entity.id
_entity.type
_entity.pdbx_description
1 polymer ?
#
loop_
_entity_poly.entity_id
_entity_poly.type
_entity_poly.pdbx_seq_one_letter_code
_entity_poly.pdbx_strand_id
1 'polypeptide(L)'
;MRNLFDGSLLGNPQSWLLSLSNVDFDRVVAALREVLSIEGEFDVIKRSPERKVCSIITAINGIETHTPLNVASSGFRTVLAMVCDIMQGLMDERVAPQFEGFENARGIVLIDEVEAHLHPRWKMQIMGGLRRALPGVTFIVTTHDPLCLRGMYNGEVRVMQRILHNDLRSESRASQRVETLTELPDITKLRVDQLLTSDFFQLDSTDEPRLDRLIAQVADLLAKREQGEDLTAEESEVIGTFECDIASAMPVGTSEAHRLVQEAVAEYLQERRQATATKIQALQDGTRSRILNILREVMQ
;
A
#
# COMPACT_ATOMS: atom_id res chain seq x y z
N MET A 1 -18.31 -15.32 -8.42
CA MET A 1 -17.20 -14.50 -7.93
C MET A 1 -16.02 -15.44 -7.69
N ARG A 2 -14.90 -15.26 -8.38
CA ARG A 2 -13.71 -16.10 -8.18
C ARG A 2 -12.85 -15.43 -7.11
N ASN A 3 -12.30 -16.20 -6.19
CA ASN A 3 -11.61 -15.68 -5.01
C ASN A 3 -10.09 -15.91 -5.15
N LEU A 4 -9.29 -14.86 -4.95
CA LEU A 4 -7.83 -14.94 -4.97
C LEU A 4 -7.25 -15.77 -3.81
N PHE A 5 -8.01 -15.91 -2.72
CA PHE A 5 -7.59 -16.72 -1.56
C PHE A 5 -7.77 -18.23 -1.77
N ASP A 6 -8.65 -18.62 -2.69
CA ASP A 6 -8.83 -20.02 -3.06
C ASP A 6 -8.35 -20.24 -4.50
N GLY A 7 -7.08 -20.61 -4.63
CA GLY A 7 -6.44 -20.85 -5.93
C GLY A 7 -7.12 -21.96 -6.76
N SER A 8 -8.09 -22.69 -6.19
CA SER A 8 -8.90 -23.68 -6.94
C SER A 8 -9.99 -23.01 -7.78
N LEU A 9 -10.36 -21.77 -7.47
CA LEU A 9 -11.39 -21.01 -8.18
C LEU A 9 -10.85 -20.24 -9.40
N LEU A 10 -9.54 -19.97 -9.43
CA LEU A 10 -8.86 -19.45 -10.61
C LEU A 10 -8.55 -20.62 -11.55
N GLY A 11 -8.79 -20.43 -12.84
CA GLY A 11 -8.43 -21.43 -13.85
C GLY A 11 -6.94 -21.76 -13.81
N ASN A 12 -6.58 -23.00 -14.19
CA ASN A 12 -5.16 -23.36 -14.31
C ASN A 12 -4.54 -22.59 -15.50
N PRO A 13 -3.66 -21.60 -15.25
CA PRO A 13 -3.10 -20.76 -16.31
C PRO A 13 -2.31 -21.58 -17.33
N GLN A 14 -1.63 -22.66 -16.91
CA GLN A 14 -0.86 -23.52 -17.83
C GLN A 14 -1.77 -24.21 -18.84
N SER A 15 -2.91 -24.75 -18.43
CA SER A 15 -3.85 -25.42 -19.32
C SER A 15 -4.39 -24.47 -20.38
N TRP A 16 -4.75 -23.26 -19.96
CA TRP A 16 -5.23 -22.23 -20.87
C TRP A 16 -4.15 -21.76 -21.84
N LEU A 17 -2.95 -21.45 -21.36
CA LEU A 17 -1.81 -21.03 -22.21
C LEU A 17 -1.45 -22.09 -23.25
N LEU A 18 -1.56 -23.38 -22.91
CA LEU A 18 -1.32 -24.48 -23.83
C LEU A 18 -2.42 -24.63 -24.90
N SER A 19 -3.66 -24.19 -24.61
CA SER A 19 -4.80 -24.27 -25.53
C SER A 19 -4.85 -23.15 -26.56
N LEU A 20 -4.11 -22.05 -26.34
CA LEU A 20 -4.11 -20.88 -27.21
C LEU A 20 -3.51 -21.18 -28.60
N SER A 21 -3.99 -20.48 -29.62
CA SER A 21 -3.29 -20.40 -30.92
C SER A 21 -1.89 -19.80 -30.74
N ASN A 22 -0.99 -19.93 -31.72
CA ASN A 22 0.34 -19.30 -31.59
C ASN A 22 0.23 -17.78 -31.52
N VAL A 23 -0.65 -17.18 -32.30
CA VAL A 23 -0.86 -15.73 -32.34
C VAL A 23 -1.38 -15.22 -31.00
N ASP A 24 -2.36 -15.90 -30.42
CA ASP A 24 -2.93 -15.48 -29.13
C ASP A 24 -1.98 -15.74 -27.98
N PHE A 25 -1.21 -16.82 -28.04
CA PHE A 25 -0.17 -17.07 -27.05
C PHE A 25 0.88 -15.95 -27.01
N ASP A 26 1.37 -15.52 -28.17
CA ASP A 26 2.36 -14.44 -28.29
C ASP A 26 1.77 -13.10 -27.76
N ARG A 27 0.50 -12.81 -28.07
CA ARG A 27 -0.20 -11.63 -27.52
C ARG A 27 -0.31 -11.67 -26.00
N VAL A 28 -0.70 -12.82 -25.46
CA VAL A 28 -0.82 -13.03 -24.01
C VAL A 28 0.54 -12.90 -23.33
N VAL A 29 1.59 -13.51 -23.89
CA VAL A 29 2.95 -13.41 -23.35
C VAL A 29 3.47 -11.98 -23.36
N ALA A 30 3.21 -11.22 -24.44
CA ALA A 30 3.58 -9.81 -24.50
C ALA A 30 2.89 -8.98 -23.39
N ALA A 31 1.59 -9.18 -23.18
CA ALA A 31 0.86 -8.49 -22.12
C ALA A 31 1.27 -8.95 -20.72
N LEU A 32 1.54 -10.24 -20.51
CA LEU A 32 2.08 -10.76 -19.25
C LEU A 32 3.44 -10.16 -18.91
N ARG A 33 4.28 -9.89 -19.91
CA ARG A 33 5.58 -9.21 -19.71
C ARG A 33 5.39 -7.83 -19.11
N GLU A 34 4.41 -7.05 -19.58
CA GLU A 34 4.10 -5.72 -19.04
C GLU A 34 3.69 -5.75 -17.55
N VAL A 35 3.02 -6.81 -17.13
CA VAL A 35 2.54 -6.95 -15.73
C VAL A 35 3.61 -7.55 -14.82
N LEU A 36 4.33 -8.58 -15.29
CA LEU A 36 5.20 -9.42 -14.47
C LEU A 36 6.68 -9.03 -14.56
N SER A 37 7.07 -8.18 -15.53
CA SER A 37 8.45 -7.75 -15.69
C SER A 37 8.87 -6.83 -14.55
N ILE A 38 9.90 -7.24 -13.82
CA ILE A 38 10.60 -6.43 -12.84
C ILE A 38 12.01 -6.20 -13.39
N GLU A 39 12.30 -4.97 -13.83
CA GLU A 39 13.64 -4.53 -14.24
C GLU A 39 14.35 -5.44 -15.26
N GLY A 40 13.59 -6.05 -16.20
CA GLY A 40 14.15 -6.88 -17.25
C GLY A 40 14.54 -8.30 -16.84
N GLU A 41 14.29 -8.71 -15.62
CA GLU A 41 14.61 -10.07 -15.13
C GLU A 41 13.62 -11.13 -15.62
N PHE A 42 12.46 -10.72 -16.19
CA PHE A 42 11.42 -11.62 -16.64
C PHE A 42 11.36 -11.65 -18.16
N ASP A 43 11.98 -12.66 -18.75
CA ASP A 43 12.12 -12.65 -20.19
C ASP A 43 10.91 -13.20 -20.94
N VAL A 44 10.41 -14.37 -20.67
CA VAL A 44 9.33 -14.94 -21.50
C VAL A 44 8.71 -16.17 -20.83
N ILE A 45 7.40 -16.37 -21.02
CA ILE A 45 6.80 -17.70 -20.86
C ILE A 45 6.97 -18.44 -22.20
N LYS A 46 7.65 -19.58 -22.19
CA LYS A 46 7.69 -20.50 -23.31
C LYS A 46 6.80 -21.71 -23.06
N ARG A 47 6.12 -22.18 -24.08
CA ARG A 47 5.35 -23.41 -24.03
C ARG A 47 6.04 -24.53 -24.78
N SER A 48 5.97 -25.73 -24.24
CA SER A 48 6.38 -26.98 -24.90
C SER A 48 5.13 -27.85 -25.04
N PRO A 49 4.41 -27.76 -26.18
CA PRO A 49 3.17 -28.54 -26.40
C PRO A 49 3.39 -30.03 -26.26
N GLU A 50 4.53 -30.56 -26.75
CA GLU A 50 4.90 -31.96 -26.67
C GLU A 50 5.01 -32.46 -25.22
N ARG A 51 5.57 -31.64 -24.33
CA ARG A 51 5.71 -31.94 -22.91
C ARG A 51 4.52 -31.50 -22.07
N LYS A 52 3.56 -30.78 -22.65
CA LYS A 52 2.40 -30.16 -22.01
C LYS A 52 2.81 -29.28 -20.80
N VAL A 53 3.89 -28.50 -20.93
CA VAL A 53 4.45 -27.65 -19.90
C VAL A 53 4.69 -26.26 -20.43
N CYS A 54 4.36 -25.26 -19.60
CA CYS A 54 4.82 -23.89 -19.74
C CYS A 54 5.93 -23.61 -18.74
N SER A 55 6.98 -22.92 -19.18
CA SER A 55 8.13 -22.56 -18.35
C SER A 55 8.39 -21.06 -18.42
N ILE A 56 8.79 -20.50 -17.29
CA ILE A 56 9.34 -19.15 -17.18
C ILE A 56 10.81 -19.23 -17.60
N ILE A 57 11.24 -18.32 -18.44
CA ILE A 57 12.64 -18.18 -18.81
C ILE A 57 13.18 -16.93 -18.13
N THR A 58 14.23 -17.11 -17.36
CA THR A 58 15.00 -16.03 -16.75
C THR A 58 16.43 -16.12 -17.25
N ALA A 59 16.98 -14.99 -17.71
CA ALA A 59 18.39 -14.90 -18.08
C ALA A 59 19.17 -14.20 -16.97
N ILE A 60 20.02 -14.93 -16.27
CA ILE A 60 20.90 -14.40 -15.25
C ILE A 60 22.34 -14.53 -15.78
N ASN A 61 23.06 -13.44 -15.94
CA ASN A 61 24.43 -13.39 -16.44
C ASN A 61 24.63 -14.12 -17.79
N GLY A 62 23.63 -14.04 -18.68
CA GLY A 62 23.66 -14.70 -19.98
C GLY A 62 23.33 -16.20 -19.96
N ILE A 63 22.98 -16.77 -18.81
CA ILE A 63 22.57 -18.16 -18.67
C ILE A 63 21.03 -18.21 -18.59
N GLU A 64 20.40 -18.84 -19.59
CA GLU A 64 18.94 -19.07 -19.57
C GLU A 64 18.58 -20.18 -18.57
N THR A 65 17.68 -19.88 -17.65
CA THR A 65 17.11 -20.85 -16.73
C THR A 65 15.63 -21.04 -17.06
N HIS A 66 15.21 -22.30 -17.20
CA HIS A 66 13.83 -22.68 -17.48
C HIS A 66 13.15 -23.21 -16.21
N THR A 67 12.25 -22.46 -15.64
CA THR A 67 11.49 -22.86 -14.45
C THR A 67 10.06 -23.23 -14.84
N PRO A 68 9.63 -24.49 -14.69
CA PRO A 68 8.25 -24.88 -14.94
C PRO A 68 7.26 -24.07 -14.07
N LEU A 69 6.10 -23.70 -14.61
CA LEU A 69 5.12 -22.87 -13.89
C LEU A 69 4.64 -23.50 -12.58
N ASN A 70 4.55 -24.80 -12.51
CA ASN A 70 4.12 -25.53 -11.31
C ASN A 70 5.14 -25.49 -10.16
N VAL A 71 6.41 -25.16 -10.46
CA VAL A 71 7.51 -25.06 -9.46
C VAL A 71 7.77 -23.60 -9.08
N ALA A 72 7.20 -22.64 -9.80
CA ALA A 72 7.31 -21.23 -9.49
C ALA A 72 6.73 -20.89 -8.11
N SER A 73 7.18 -19.77 -7.51
CA SER A 73 6.71 -19.32 -6.19
C SER A 73 5.18 -19.16 -6.18
N SER A 74 4.56 -19.34 -5.00
CA SER A 74 3.11 -19.20 -4.86
C SER A 74 2.63 -17.81 -5.29
N GLY A 75 3.31 -16.75 -4.87
CA GLY A 75 2.97 -15.38 -5.25
C GLY A 75 2.98 -15.16 -6.76
N PHE A 76 4.04 -15.64 -7.45
CA PHE A 76 4.11 -15.56 -8.91
C PHE A 76 2.93 -16.29 -9.58
N ARG A 77 2.63 -17.52 -9.13
CA ARG A 77 1.52 -18.31 -9.67
C ARG A 77 0.17 -17.64 -9.47
N THR A 78 -0.04 -16.98 -8.34
CA THR A 78 -1.28 -16.24 -8.04
C THR A 78 -1.46 -15.06 -8.98
N VAL A 79 -0.41 -14.23 -9.17
CA VAL A 79 -0.46 -13.11 -10.13
C VAL A 79 -0.71 -13.61 -11.53
N LEU A 80 0.04 -14.63 -11.97
CA LEU A 80 -0.13 -15.21 -13.29
C LEU A 80 -1.56 -15.73 -13.51
N ALA A 81 -2.12 -16.45 -12.52
CA ALA A 81 -3.46 -16.98 -12.60
C ALA A 81 -4.51 -15.86 -12.68
N MET A 82 -4.37 -14.80 -11.86
CA MET A 82 -5.24 -13.62 -11.90
C MET A 82 -5.19 -12.92 -13.26
N VAL A 83 -4.00 -12.63 -13.76
CA VAL A 83 -3.83 -11.92 -15.04
C VAL A 83 -4.32 -12.78 -16.21
N CYS A 84 -4.03 -14.08 -16.20
CA CYS A 84 -4.54 -15.01 -17.21
C CYS A 84 -6.08 -15.13 -17.16
N ASP A 85 -6.70 -15.11 -15.99
CA ASP A 85 -8.17 -15.15 -15.85
C ASP A 85 -8.82 -13.88 -16.42
N ILE A 86 -8.23 -12.70 -16.16
CA ILE A 86 -8.67 -11.43 -16.75
C ILE A 86 -8.55 -11.50 -18.29
N MET A 87 -7.39 -11.91 -18.82
CA MET A 87 -7.15 -12.00 -20.26
C MET A 87 -8.09 -13.01 -20.92
N GLN A 88 -8.30 -14.16 -20.30
CA GLN A 88 -9.25 -15.16 -20.78
C GLN A 88 -10.68 -14.60 -20.85
N GLY A 89 -11.10 -13.81 -19.86
CA GLY A 89 -12.40 -13.14 -19.87
C GLY A 89 -12.53 -12.12 -21.00
N LEU A 90 -11.47 -11.36 -21.29
CA LEU A 90 -11.44 -10.39 -22.37
C LEU A 90 -11.37 -11.02 -23.77
N MET A 91 -10.86 -12.25 -23.89
CA MET A 91 -10.78 -13.03 -25.12
C MET A 91 -12.00 -13.95 -25.34
N ASP A 92 -12.95 -13.99 -24.40
CA ASP A 92 -14.14 -14.83 -24.55
C ASP A 92 -15.03 -14.30 -25.68
N GLU A 93 -15.18 -15.07 -26.75
CA GLU A 93 -15.99 -14.70 -27.92
C GLU A 93 -17.44 -14.35 -27.59
N ARG A 94 -17.98 -14.85 -26.48
CA ARG A 94 -19.32 -14.52 -26.00
C ARG A 94 -19.39 -13.10 -25.43
N VAL A 95 -18.26 -12.56 -24.96
CA VAL A 95 -18.15 -11.22 -24.36
C VAL A 95 -17.57 -10.23 -25.38
N ALA A 96 -16.57 -10.66 -26.14
CA ALA A 96 -15.88 -9.85 -27.15
C ALA A 96 -15.79 -10.62 -28.48
N PRO A 97 -16.88 -10.64 -29.31
CA PRO A 97 -16.90 -11.39 -30.56
C PRO A 97 -15.83 -10.99 -31.58
N GLN A 98 -15.26 -9.78 -31.42
CA GLN A 98 -14.20 -9.24 -32.28
C GLN A 98 -13.01 -8.80 -31.39
N PHE A 99 -12.34 -9.79 -30.80
CA PHE A 99 -11.13 -9.50 -30.06
C PHE A 99 -9.97 -9.21 -31.03
N GLU A 100 -9.55 -7.95 -31.10
CA GLU A 100 -8.46 -7.50 -31.98
C GLU A 100 -7.09 -7.40 -31.27
N GLY A 101 -7.07 -7.44 -29.94
CA GLY A 101 -5.86 -7.34 -29.13
C GLY A 101 -6.15 -6.69 -27.78
N PHE A 102 -5.23 -6.81 -26.85
CA PHE A 102 -5.40 -6.27 -25.49
C PHE A 102 -5.36 -4.74 -25.43
N GLU A 103 -4.68 -4.10 -26.36
CA GLU A 103 -4.64 -2.63 -26.52
C GLU A 103 -6.02 -2.04 -26.87
N ASN A 104 -6.86 -2.82 -27.55
CA ASN A 104 -8.21 -2.42 -27.94
C ASN A 104 -9.31 -3.00 -27.04
N ALA A 105 -8.94 -3.96 -26.19
CA ALA A 105 -9.88 -4.61 -25.27
C ALA A 105 -10.48 -3.59 -24.29
N ARG A 106 -11.80 -3.65 -24.11
CA ARG A 106 -12.54 -2.78 -23.20
C ARG A 106 -13.33 -3.61 -22.23
N GLY A 107 -13.38 -3.16 -20.96
CA GLY A 107 -14.14 -3.85 -19.94
C GLY A 107 -13.96 -3.20 -18.58
N ILE A 108 -14.67 -3.74 -17.61
CA ILE A 108 -14.53 -3.36 -16.18
C ILE A 108 -14.09 -4.61 -15.44
N VAL A 109 -12.98 -4.51 -14.72
CA VAL A 109 -12.43 -5.59 -13.90
C VAL A 109 -12.49 -5.18 -12.44
N LEU A 110 -13.07 -6.02 -11.61
CA LEU A 110 -13.15 -5.86 -10.17
C LEU A 110 -12.15 -6.80 -9.52
N ILE A 111 -11.23 -6.27 -8.72
CA ILE A 111 -10.23 -7.06 -7.98
C ILE A 111 -10.37 -6.71 -6.50
N ASP A 112 -10.68 -7.71 -5.70
CA ASP A 112 -10.70 -7.56 -4.24
C ASP A 112 -9.36 -8.00 -3.66
N GLU A 113 -8.76 -7.16 -2.81
CA GLU A 113 -7.44 -7.36 -2.20
C GLU A 113 -6.33 -7.71 -3.21
N VAL A 114 -6.03 -6.77 -4.10
CA VAL A 114 -5.04 -6.99 -5.19
C VAL A 114 -3.66 -7.38 -4.67
N GLU A 115 -3.32 -7.02 -3.45
CA GLU A 115 -2.06 -7.37 -2.78
C GLU A 115 -1.97 -8.82 -2.32
N ALA A 116 -3.06 -9.59 -2.35
CA ALA A 116 -3.08 -10.94 -1.81
C ALA A 116 -1.95 -11.81 -2.41
N HIS A 117 -1.10 -12.32 -1.53
CA HIS A 117 0.05 -13.17 -1.86
C HIS A 117 1.14 -12.52 -2.73
N LEU A 118 1.09 -11.20 -3.00
CA LEU A 118 2.11 -10.53 -3.80
C LEU A 118 3.39 -10.25 -2.98
N HIS A 119 4.54 -10.48 -3.62
CA HIS A 119 5.80 -9.97 -3.11
C HIS A 119 5.79 -8.42 -3.11
N PRO A 120 6.42 -7.71 -2.14
CA PRO A 120 6.42 -6.24 -2.06
C PRO A 120 6.76 -5.52 -3.37
N ARG A 121 7.71 -6.02 -4.15
CA ARG A 121 8.04 -5.44 -5.47
C ARG A 121 6.86 -5.45 -6.43
N TRP A 122 6.10 -6.54 -6.48
CA TRP A 122 4.92 -6.63 -7.34
C TRP A 122 3.77 -5.77 -6.84
N LYS A 123 3.58 -5.64 -5.52
CA LYS A 123 2.58 -4.70 -4.97
C LYS A 123 2.78 -3.28 -5.50
N MET A 124 4.03 -2.84 -5.61
CA MET A 124 4.36 -1.50 -6.13
C MET A 124 4.12 -1.35 -7.64
N GLN A 125 4.07 -2.43 -8.40
CA GLN A 125 4.06 -2.39 -9.87
C GLN A 125 2.78 -2.92 -10.50
N ILE A 126 1.98 -3.72 -9.76
CA ILE A 126 0.84 -4.45 -10.31
C ILE A 126 -0.17 -3.53 -11.02
N MET A 127 -0.53 -2.41 -10.41
CA MET A 127 -1.50 -1.49 -11.00
C MET A 127 -0.94 -0.81 -12.26
N GLY A 128 0.31 -0.38 -12.23
CA GLY A 128 1.00 0.16 -13.41
C GLY A 128 1.13 -0.85 -14.54
N GLY A 129 1.47 -2.09 -14.20
CA GLY A 129 1.57 -3.19 -15.16
C GLY A 129 0.25 -3.55 -15.82
N LEU A 130 -0.82 -3.69 -15.02
CA LEU A 130 -2.17 -3.96 -15.54
C LEU A 130 -2.64 -2.84 -16.47
N ARG A 131 -2.38 -1.59 -16.13
CA ARG A 131 -2.76 -0.41 -16.91
C ARG A 131 -2.00 -0.35 -18.25
N ARG A 132 -0.71 -0.73 -18.27
CA ARG A 132 0.07 -0.80 -19.52
C ARG A 132 -0.36 -1.97 -20.40
N ALA A 133 -0.61 -3.13 -19.79
CA ALA A 133 -1.03 -4.33 -20.54
C ALA A 133 -2.44 -4.20 -21.11
N LEU A 134 -3.34 -3.50 -20.42
CA LEU A 134 -4.78 -3.44 -20.70
C LEU A 134 -5.28 -1.98 -20.64
N PRO A 135 -4.82 -1.09 -21.53
CA PRO A 135 -5.06 0.35 -21.43
C PRO A 135 -6.53 0.76 -21.58
N GLY A 136 -7.34 -0.06 -22.26
CA GLY A 136 -8.77 0.19 -22.45
C GLY A 136 -9.67 -0.39 -21.35
N VAL A 137 -9.08 -1.03 -20.33
CA VAL A 137 -9.82 -1.67 -19.23
C VAL A 137 -9.87 -0.74 -18.02
N THR A 138 -11.06 -0.60 -17.44
CA THR A 138 -11.24 0.10 -16.16
C THR A 138 -11.10 -0.88 -15.01
N PHE A 139 -10.15 -0.63 -14.11
CA PHE A 139 -9.94 -1.43 -12.91
C PHE A 139 -10.56 -0.75 -11.70
N ILE A 140 -11.40 -1.49 -10.96
CA ILE A 140 -11.89 -1.10 -9.63
C ILE A 140 -11.32 -2.11 -8.64
N VAL A 141 -10.46 -1.63 -7.74
CA VAL A 141 -9.61 -2.50 -6.95
C VAL A 141 -9.69 -2.11 -5.48
N THR A 142 -9.78 -3.09 -4.60
CA THR A 142 -9.58 -2.86 -3.16
C THR A 142 -8.18 -3.27 -2.73
N THR A 143 -7.67 -2.60 -1.71
CA THR A 143 -6.37 -2.92 -1.10
C THR A 143 -6.30 -2.42 0.34
N HIS A 144 -5.58 -3.15 1.17
CA HIS A 144 -5.17 -2.76 2.51
C HIS A 144 -3.66 -2.50 2.62
N ASP A 145 -2.94 -2.48 1.48
CA ASP A 145 -1.49 -2.36 1.45
C ASP A 145 -1.04 -1.03 0.82
N PRO A 146 -0.28 -0.19 1.55
CA PRO A 146 0.18 1.11 1.06
C PRO A 146 1.09 0.99 -0.16
N LEU A 147 1.76 -0.15 -0.37
CA LEU A 147 2.63 -0.37 -1.52
C LEU A 147 1.84 -0.39 -2.83
N CYS A 148 0.60 -0.90 -2.83
CA CYS A 148 -0.26 -0.92 -4.01
C CYS A 148 -0.66 0.49 -4.47
N LEU A 149 -0.63 1.46 -3.57
CA LEU A 149 -0.95 2.85 -3.89
C LEU A 149 0.20 3.58 -4.61
N ARG A 150 1.43 3.03 -4.61
CA ARG A 150 2.61 3.68 -5.21
C ARG A 150 2.52 3.88 -6.72
N GLY A 151 1.71 3.10 -7.41
CA GLY A 151 1.47 3.22 -8.85
C GLY A 151 0.23 4.03 -9.22
N MET A 152 -0.44 4.67 -8.25
CA MET A 152 -1.68 5.41 -8.46
C MET A 152 -1.42 6.90 -8.68
N TYR A 153 -2.32 7.55 -9.44
CA TYR A 153 -2.32 8.99 -9.61
C TYR A 153 -3.23 9.68 -8.60
N ASN A 154 -3.01 10.99 -8.44
CA ASN A 154 -3.85 11.79 -7.56
C ASN A 154 -5.32 11.73 -8.00
N GLY A 155 -6.22 11.51 -7.04
CA GLY A 155 -7.67 11.40 -7.27
C GLY A 155 -8.18 10.02 -7.71
N GLU A 156 -7.30 9.03 -7.96
CA GLU A 156 -7.71 7.66 -8.28
C GLU A 156 -8.08 6.85 -7.03
N VAL A 157 -7.56 7.22 -5.86
CA VAL A 157 -7.79 6.51 -4.60
C VAL A 157 -8.99 7.09 -3.86
N ARG A 158 -9.78 6.21 -3.28
CA ARG A 158 -10.90 6.53 -2.38
C ARG A 158 -10.72 5.76 -1.09
N VAL A 159 -10.84 6.43 0.04
CA VAL A 159 -10.82 5.80 1.36
C VAL A 159 -12.24 5.62 1.84
N MET A 160 -12.59 4.39 2.21
CA MET A 160 -13.91 4.05 2.74
C MET A 160 -13.80 3.83 4.24
N GLN A 161 -14.54 4.60 5.02
CA GLN A 161 -14.50 4.59 6.47
C GLN A 161 -15.86 4.16 7.05
N ARG A 162 -15.84 3.32 8.08
CA ARG A 162 -17.06 2.98 8.83
C ARG A 162 -17.26 4.00 9.95
N ILE A 163 -18.39 4.69 9.93
CA ILE A 163 -18.77 5.63 10.97
C ILE A 163 -19.94 5.03 11.77
N LEU A 164 -19.78 5.05 13.10
CA LEU A 164 -20.86 4.70 14.01
C LEU A 164 -21.77 5.91 14.19
N HIS A 165 -23.00 5.82 13.74
CA HIS A 165 -23.99 6.85 13.97
C HIS A 165 -24.72 6.54 15.28
N ASN A 166 -24.42 7.30 16.32
CA ASN A 166 -25.21 7.29 17.56
C ASN A 166 -26.44 8.17 17.36
N ASP A 167 -27.49 7.60 16.82
CA ASP A 167 -28.81 8.22 16.88
C ASP A 167 -29.34 8.15 18.32
N LEU A 168 -29.19 9.26 19.03
CA LEU A 168 -29.69 9.44 20.41
C LEU A 168 -31.22 9.27 20.55
N ARG A 169 -31.92 8.95 19.45
CA ARG A 169 -33.40 8.84 19.39
C ARG A 169 -33.92 7.42 19.18
N SER A 170 -33.10 6.43 18.98
CA SER A 170 -33.56 5.05 18.85
C SER A 170 -32.81 4.13 19.81
N GLU A 171 -33.55 3.51 20.73
CA GLU A 171 -33.05 2.54 21.71
C GLU A 171 -32.57 1.20 21.08
N SER A 172 -32.44 1.10 19.76
CA SER A 172 -32.09 -0.15 19.11
C SER A 172 -31.11 0.06 17.95
N ARG A 173 -29.89 -0.42 18.17
CA ARG A 173 -28.80 -0.68 17.23
C ARG A 173 -28.14 0.55 16.60
N ALA A 174 -26.91 0.80 17.00
CA ALA A 174 -25.99 1.68 16.27
C ALA A 174 -25.97 1.29 14.79
N SER A 175 -26.45 2.17 13.92
CA SER A 175 -26.37 1.96 12.48
C SER A 175 -24.95 2.30 12.01
N GLN A 176 -24.27 1.33 11.42
CA GLN A 176 -22.99 1.56 10.77
C GLN A 176 -23.22 2.13 9.37
N ARG A 177 -22.63 3.27 9.08
CA ARG A 177 -22.63 3.87 7.74
C ARG A 177 -21.21 3.84 7.20
N VAL A 178 -21.06 3.55 5.91
CA VAL A 178 -19.81 3.68 5.20
C VAL A 178 -19.77 5.05 4.53
N GLU A 179 -18.76 5.84 4.82
CA GLU A 179 -18.53 7.13 4.17
C GLU A 179 -17.23 7.08 3.38
N THR A 180 -17.19 7.87 2.30
CA THR A 180 -16.00 8.00 1.47
C THR A 180 -15.34 9.32 1.80
N LEU A 181 -14.04 9.29 2.14
CA LEU A 181 -13.25 10.50 2.30
C LEU A 181 -12.91 11.07 0.91
N THR A 182 -13.23 12.34 0.72
CA THR A 182 -13.08 13.06 -0.56
C THR A 182 -11.84 13.94 -0.60
N GLU A 183 -11.41 14.46 0.56
CA GLU A 183 -10.25 15.34 0.69
C GLU A 183 -9.04 14.53 1.19
N LEU A 184 -8.30 13.96 0.24
CA LEU A 184 -7.12 13.18 0.52
C LEU A 184 -5.86 13.93 0.05
N PRO A 185 -4.73 13.80 0.77
CA PRO A 185 -3.47 14.39 0.33
C PRO A 185 -3.00 13.78 -0.99
N ASP A 186 -2.12 14.48 -1.71
CA ASP A 186 -1.54 14.01 -2.96
C ASP A 186 -0.65 12.78 -2.72
N ILE A 187 -1.15 11.61 -3.08
CA ILE A 187 -0.52 10.31 -2.86
C ILE A 187 0.86 10.20 -3.51
N THR A 188 1.11 10.92 -4.60
CA THR A 188 2.37 10.84 -5.35
C THR A 188 3.53 11.45 -4.57
N LYS A 189 3.26 12.34 -3.63
CA LYS A 189 4.25 13.06 -2.81
C LYS A 189 4.54 12.38 -1.48
N LEU A 190 3.72 11.42 -1.07
CA LEU A 190 3.87 10.77 0.23
C LEU A 190 4.82 9.58 0.15
N ARG A 191 5.64 9.38 1.18
CA ARG A 191 6.41 8.15 1.40
C ARG A 191 5.50 7.08 1.99
N VAL A 192 5.97 5.83 2.04
CA VAL A 192 5.16 4.71 2.57
C VAL A 192 4.80 4.91 4.04
N ASP A 193 5.75 5.36 4.85
CA ASP A 193 5.54 5.71 6.26
C ASP A 193 4.51 6.83 6.43
N GLN A 194 4.58 7.85 5.58
CA GLN A 194 3.61 8.95 5.56
C GLN A 194 2.23 8.51 5.07
N LEU A 195 2.15 7.57 4.13
CA LEU A 195 0.89 6.98 3.72
C LEU A 195 0.21 6.24 4.88
N LEU A 196 0.99 5.45 5.63
CA LEU A 196 0.48 4.68 6.76
C LEU A 196 -0.09 5.58 7.87
N THR A 197 0.55 6.72 8.15
CA THR A 197 0.13 7.66 9.20
C THR A 197 -0.84 8.75 8.71
N SER A 198 -1.16 8.77 7.41
CA SER A 198 -2.11 9.71 6.81
C SER A 198 -3.56 9.21 6.88
N ASP A 199 -4.48 10.04 6.36
CA ASP A 199 -5.90 9.71 6.26
C ASP A 199 -6.20 8.47 5.38
N PHE A 200 -5.21 7.98 4.61
CA PHE A 200 -5.36 6.75 3.82
C PHE A 200 -5.44 5.49 4.71
N PHE A 201 -4.61 5.39 5.75
CA PHE A 201 -4.52 4.20 6.60
C PHE A 201 -4.79 4.48 8.07
N GLN A 202 -4.66 5.74 8.50
CA GLN A 202 -5.00 6.22 9.84
C GLN A 202 -4.28 5.47 10.97
N LEU A 203 -3.04 5.03 10.72
CA LEU A 203 -2.20 4.54 11.80
C LEU A 203 -1.69 5.71 12.64
N ASP A 204 -1.67 5.55 13.93
CA ASP A 204 -1.14 6.56 14.85
C ASP A 204 0.38 6.70 14.70
N SER A 205 1.09 5.60 14.48
CA SER A 205 2.53 5.53 14.31
C SER A 205 2.92 4.30 13.48
N THR A 206 4.12 4.32 12.89
CA THR A 206 4.78 3.18 12.26
C THR A 206 5.85 2.56 13.15
N ASP A 207 6.03 3.08 14.36
CA ASP A 207 7.01 2.63 15.33
C ASP A 207 6.55 1.37 16.08
N GLU A 208 7.46 0.77 16.83
CA GLU A 208 7.12 -0.38 17.66
C GLU A 208 6.10 0.05 18.73
N PRO A 209 5.03 -0.73 19.00
CA PRO A 209 4.02 -0.39 20.01
C PRO A 209 4.56 -0.16 21.43
N ARG A 210 5.76 -0.65 21.72
CA ARG A 210 6.49 -0.42 22.96
C ARG A 210 7.04 1.01 23.01
N LEU A 211 7.61 1.47 21.89
CA LEU A 211 8.14 2.81 21.75
C LEU A 211 7.00 3.85 21.79
N ASP A 212 5.87 3.59 21.14
CA ASP A 212 4.69 4.44 21.21
C ASP A 212 4.18 4.64 22.65
N ARG A 213 4.16 3.56 23.45
CA ARG A 213 3.78 3.66 24.88
C ARG A 213 4.78 4.46 25.69
N LEU A 214 6.06 4.26 25.41
CA LEU A 214 7.14 5.00 26.09
C LEU A 214 7.06 6.49 25.75
N ILE A 215 6.87 6.83 24.47
CA ILE A 215 6.68 8.21 24.00
C ILE A 215 5.46 8.84 24.68
N ALA A 216 4.32 8.13 24.75
CA ALA A 216 3.14 8.62 25.42
C ALA A 216 3.38 8.85 26.93
N GLN A 217 4.06 7.91 27.59
CA GLN A 217 4.42 8.03 29.01
C GLN A 217 5.35 9.23 29.28
N VAL A 218 6.38 9.41 28.43
CA VAL A 218 7.31 10.54 28.55
C VAL A 218 6.61 11.86 28.28
N ALA A 219 5.70 11.93 27.29
CA ALA A 219 4.91 13.13 27.04
C ALA A 219 4.04 13.52 28.24
N ASP A 220 3.40 12.55 28.90
CA ASP A 220 2.61 12.79 30.12
C ASP A 220 3.49 13.30 31.29
N LEU A 221 4.70 12.75 31.45
CA LEU A 221 5.65 13.18 32.48
C LEU A 221 6.22 14.58 32.22
N LEU A 222 6.49 14.92 30.93
CA LEU A 222 6.92 16.25 30.54
C LEU A 222 5.82 17.29 30.81
N ALA A 223 4.57 16.98 30.46
CA ALA A 223 3.42 17.83 30.74
C ALA A 223 3.24 18.07 32.26
N LYS A 224 3.44 17.03 33.08
CA LYS A 224 3.41 17.09 34.55
C LYS A 224 4.50 18.06 35.10
N ARG A 225 5.73 17.95 34.54
CA ARG A 225 6.84 18.84 34.87
C ARG A 225 6.56 20.31 34.51
N GLU A 226 5.95 20.57 33.35
CA GLU A 226 5.58 21.92 32.90
C GLU A 226 4.49 22.56 33.79
N GLN A 227 3.60 21.75 34.36
CA GLN A 227 2.59 22.20 35.30
C GLN A 227 3.16 22.51 36.70
N GLY A 228 4.47 22.32 36.89
CA GLY A 228 5.15 22.61 38.16
C GLY A 228 5.00 21.50 39.21
N GLU A 229 4.61 20.30 38.79
CA GLU A 229 4.58 19.13 39.67
C GLU A 229 5.96 18.46 39.72
N ASP A 230 6.38 18.07 40.94
CA ASP A 230 7.64 17.36 41.11
C ASP A 230 7.55 15.92 40.58
N LEU A 231 8.54 15.56 39.76
CA LEU A 231 8.68 14.19 39.27
C LEU A 231 9.34 13.31 40.32
N THR A 232 8.89 12.07 40.45
CA THR A 232 9.57 11.06 41.26
C THR A 232 10.91 10.66 40.64
N ALA A 233 11.79 10.03 41.40
CA ALA A 233 13.08 9.53 40.90
C ALA A 233 12.90 8.51 39.77
N GLU A 234 11.90 7.64 39.85
CA GLU A 234 11.55 6.66 38.83
C GLU A 234 11.04 7.34 37.53
N GLU A 235 10.19 8.36 37.66
CA GLU A 235 9.69 9.14 36.52
C GLU A 235 10.82 9.92 35.83
N SER A 236 11.76 10.46 36.58
CA SER A 236 12.94 11.12 36.02
C SER A 236 13.89 10.15 35.30
N GLU A 237 14.03 8.92 35.78
CA GLU A 237 14.83 7.86 35.15
C GLU A 237 14.22 7.45 33.81
N VAL A 238 12.88 7.35 33.69
CA VAL A 238 12.19 7.06 32.43
C VAL A 238 12.49 8.13 31.38
N ILE A 239 12.45 9.41 31.74
CA ILE A 239 12.79 10.51 30.83
C ILE A 239 14.26 10.41 30.42
N GLY A 240 15.18 10.21 31.37
CA GLY A 240 16.61 10.11 31.09
C GLY A 240 16.96 8.93 30.19
N THR A 241 16.32 7.76 30.38
CA THR A 241 16.50 6.59 29.53
C THR A 241 16.00 6.87 28.12
N PHE A 242 14.84 7.49 27.98
CA PHE A 242 14.27 7.88 26.68
C PHE A 242 15.17 8.87 25.93
N GLU A 243 15.70 9.89 26.61
CA GLU A 243 16.64 10.85 26.03
C GLU A 243 17.93 10.17 25.55
N CYS A 244 18.46 9.20 26.30
CA CYS A 244 19.62 8.40 25.92
C CYS A 244 19.34 7.49 24.69
N ASP A 245 18.20 6.81 24.68
CA ASP A 245 17.82 5.91 23.60
C ASP A 245 17.59 6.66 22.28
N ILE A 246 16.94 7.81 22.34
CA ILE A 246 16.77 8.69 21.16
C ILE A 246 18.10 9.24 20.69
N ALA A 247 18.97 9.72 21.58
CA ALA A 247 20.27 10.22 21.22
C ALA A 247 21.14 9.16 20.55
N SER A 248 20.98 7.87 20.93
CA SER A 248 21.72 6.76 20.35
C SER A 248 21.15 6.27 19.01
N ALA A 249 19.83 6.42 18.79
CA ALA A 249 19.13 5.95 17.59
C ALA A 249 19.22 6.92 16.40
N MET A 250 19.64 8.17 16.62
CA MET A 250 19.68 9.17 15.55
C MET A 250 21.00 9.22 14.83
N PRO A 251 21.02 9.18 13.48
CA PRO A 251 22.23 9.44 12.73
C PRO A 251 22.60 10.92 12.85
N VAL A 252 23.73 11.18 13.50
CA VAL A 252 24.54 12.40 13.48
C VAL A 252 23.79 13.72 13.23
N GLY A 253 23.49 14.43 14.30
CA GLY A 253 22.93 15.77 14.27
C GLY A 253 22.01 16.04 15.43
N THR A 254 22.49 15.88 16.66
CA THR A 254 21.82 16.34 17.88
C THR A 254 21.85 17.87 17.94
N SER A 255 21.11 18.51 17.04
CA SER A 255 20.87 19.93 17.13
C SER A 255 19.66 20.18 18.02
N GLU A 256 19.71 21.23 18.80
CA GLU A 256 18.59 21.76 19.60
C GLU A 256 17.30 21.90 18.79
N ALA A 257 17.42 22.16 17.47
CA ALA A 257 16.34 22.19 16.51
C ALA A 257 15.59 20.84 16.40
N HIS A 258 16.30 19.73 16.45
CA HIS A 258 15.70 18.40 16.33
C HIS A 258 14.86 18.08 17.55
N ARG A 259 15.34 18.43 18.74
CA ARG A 259 14.62 18.28 20.02
C ARG A 259 13.34 19.12 20.02
N LEU A 260 13.41 20.38 19.60
CA LEU A 260 12.27 21.29 19.55
C LEU A 260 11.21 20.86 18.53
N VAL A 261 11.63 20.29 17.40
CA VAL A 261 10.69 19.72 16.42
C VAL A 261 9.98 18.49 16.98
N GLN A 262 10.68 17.63 17.72
CA GLN A 262 10.08 16.46 18.36
C GLN A 262 9.09 16.83 19.47
N GLU A 263 9.41 17.82 20.30
CA GLU A 263 8.50 18.37 21.31
C GLU A 263 7.21 18.91 20.65
N ALA A 264 7.35 19.65 19.55
CA ALA A 264 6.20 20.18 18.81
C ALA A 264 5.34 19.08 18.14
N VAL A 265 5.97 18.00 17.69
CA VAL A 265 5.26 16.83 17.12
C VAL A 265 4.56 16.04 18.21
N ALA A 266 5.19 15.82 19.36
CA ALA A 266 4.59 15.13 20.50
C ALA A 266 3.34 15.88 21.02
N GLU A 267 3.43 17.21 21.15
CA GLU A 267 2.31 18.08 21.53
C GLU A 267 1.16 17.98 20.52
N TYR A 268 1.48 18.03 19.22
CA TYR A 268 0.49 17.85 18.15
C TYR A 268 -0.22 16.48 18.22
N LEU A 269 0.51 15.39 18.46
CA LEU A 269 -0.06 14.04 18.53
C LEU A 269 -0.97 13.89 19.76
N GLN A 270 -0.62 14.52 20.88
CA GLN A 270 -1.45 14.53 22.09
C GLN A 270 -2.76 15.29 21.87
N GLU A 271 -2.70 16.48 21.26
CA GLU A 271 -3.88 17.28 20.95
C GLU A 271 -4.78 16.64 19.90
N ARG A 272 -4.18 15.94 18.91
CA ARG A 272 -4.91 15.20 17.87
C ARG A 272 -5.77 14.08 18.45
N ARG A 273 -5.31 13.36 19.47
CA ARG A 273 -6.08 12.29 20.13
C ARG A 273 -7.38 12.78 20.79
N GLN A 274 -7.46 14.06 21.13
CA GLN A 274 -8.60 14.67 21.80
C GLN A 274 -9.48 15.53 20.88
N ALA A 275 -9.10 15.72 19.62
CA ALA A 275 -9.72 16.67 18.73
C ALA A 275 -10.75 16.04 17.77
N THR A 276 -11.88 16.72 17.60
CA THR A 276 -12.83 16.45 16.50
C THR A 276 -12.22 16.85 15.15
N ALA A 277 -12.67 16.22 14.06
CA ALA A 277 -12.13 16.40 12.70
C ALA A 277 -11.94 17.87 12.27
N THR A 278 -12.79 18.78 12.70
CA THR A 278 -12.69 20.23 12.42
C THR A 278 -11.54 20.93 13.16
N LYS A 279 -11.11 20.41 14.30
CA LYS A 279 -9.96 20.94 15.05
C LYS A 279 -8.63 20.43 14.52
N ILE A 280 -8.60 19.27 13.89
CA ILE A 280 -7.35 18.63 13.39
C ILE A 280 -6.67 19.53 12.35
N GLN A 281 -7.42 20.16 11.46
CA GLN A 281 -6.85 21.03 10.43
C GLN A 281 -6.24 22.32 11.01
N ALA A 282 -6.90 22.93 11.99
CA ALA A 282 -6.35 24.09 12.69
C ALA A 282 -5.08 23.74 13.49
N LEU A 283 -5.02 22.54 14.06
CA LEU A 283 -3.85 22.03 14.78
C LEU A 283 -2.68 21.75 13.82
N GLN A 284 -2.94 21.18 12.63
CA GLN A 284 -1.93 20.96 11.61
C GLN A 284 -1.29 22.28 11.16
N ASP A 285 -2.10 23.29 10.88
CA ASP A 285 -1.61 24.61 10.44
C ASP A 285 -0.83 25.33 11.55
N GLY A 286 -1.28 25.22 12.80
CA GLY A 286 -0.57 25.76 13.96
C GLY A 286 0.80 25.11 14.16
N THR A 287 0.85 23.79 14.17
CA THR A 287 2.09 23.03 14.35
C THR A 287 3.07 23.25 13.20
N ARG A 288 2.59 23.27 11.96
CA ARG A 288 3.39 23.58 10.77
C ARG A 288 4.05 24.96 10.86
N SER A 289 3.28 25.97 11.32
CA SER A 289 3.80 27.33 11.49
C SER A 289 4.86 27.40 12.58
N ARG A 290 4.67 26.66 13.68
CA ARG A 290 5.62 26.58 14.79
C ARG A 290 6.93 25.91 14.37
N ILE A 291 6.87 24.79 13.67
CA ILE A 291 8.05 24.09 13.11
C ILE A 291 8.81 24.99 12.14
N LEU A 292 8.12 25.71 11.25
CA LEU A 292 8.76 26.61 10.30
C LEU A 292 9.46 27.77 10.98
N ASN A 293 8.92 28.30 12.07
CA ASN A 293 9.56 29.35 12.86
C ASN A 293 10.82 28.84 13.58
N ILE A 294 10.76 27.67 14.22
CA ILE A 294 11.91 27.02 14.84
C ILE A 294 13.03 26.79 13.82
N LEU A 295 12.70 26.24 12.64
CA LEU A 295 13.70 26.02 11.59
C LEU A 295 14.33 27.32 11.08
N ARG A 296 13.60 28.43 11.05
CA ARG A 296 14.12 29.76 10.66
C ARG A 296 15.03 30.38 11.73
N GLU A 297 14.71 30.19 13.01
CA GLU A 297 15.53 30.68 14.13
C GLU A 297 16.86 29.93 14.23
N VAL A 298 16.89 28.63 13.90
CA VAL A 298 18.12 27.81 13.93
C VAL A 298 19.01 28.01 12.69
N MET A 299 18.44 28.50 11.59
CA MET A 299 19.21 28.80 10.36
C MET A 299 19.80 30.23 10.33
N GLN A 300 19.52 31.07 11.30
CA GLN A 300 20.14 32.37 11.55
C GLN A 300 21.30 32.24 12.57
#